data_bf27cd40f9e26b0813073ce1dfc31f2c
#
_entry.id   bf27cd40f9e26b0813073ce1dfc31f2c
#
_cell.length_a   1.000
_cell.length_b   1.000
_cell.length_c   1.000
_cell.angle_alpha   90.00
_cell.angle_beta   90.00
_cell.angle_gamma   90.00
#
_symmetry.space_group_name_H-M   'P 1'
#
loop_
_entity.id
_entity.type
_entity.pdbx_description
1 polymer ?
#
loop_
_entity_poly.entity_id
_entity_poly.type
_entity_poly.pdbx_seq_one_letter_code
_entity_poly.pdbx_strand_id
1 'polypeptide(L)'
;YLSTLSFFNSAEIGAGMLYVSAFDTLENEGLDEVLKLLRREIIRHKATLLVLDGLMNVRSRSDTPLNTKKFVAELQVHASFAGCTTLLLTSAEIDHGSPELTMVDGVFSLKEERVGMRSYRRLGVHKYRGSDYVSGEHEYEITSNGIAIYPRIEALLSQPTAPLSLGERMLPTGIEGL
;
A
#
# COMPACT_ATOMS: atom_id res chain seq x y z
N TYR A 1 -0.87 -20.37 4.76
CA TYR A 1 -1.47 -19.45 3.76
C TYR A 1 -0.51 -19.11 2.63
N LEU A 2 0.75 -18.73 2.90
CA LEU A 2 1.70 -18.37 1.83
C LEU A 2 1.97 -19.50 0.85
N SER A 3 1.95 -20.74 1.30
CA SER A 3 2.20 -21.93 0.45
C SER A 3 1.15 -22.17 -0.65
N THR A 4 0.02 -21.47 -0.61
CA THR A 4 -1.02 -21.55 -1.66
C THR A 4 -0.77 -20.56 -2.80
N LEU A 5 0.20 -19.66 -2.64
CA LEU A 5 0.57 -18.68 -3.66
C LEU A 5 1.61 -19.29 -4.60
N SER A 6 1.38 -19.20 -5.91
CA SER A 6 2.24 -19.83 -6.92
C SER A 6 3.67 -19.27 -6.98
N PHE A 7 3.84 -18.02 -6.53
CA PHE A 7 5.15 -17.35 -6.48
C PHE A 7 5.88 -17.54 -5.14
N PHE A 8 5.26 -18.18 -4.13
CA PHE A 8 5.87 -18.36 -2.83
C PHE A 8 6.90 -19.51 -2.85
N ASN A 9 8.11 -19.19 -2.46
CA ASN A 9 9.19 -20.17 -2.28
C ASN A 9 9.55 -20.28 -0.79
N SER A 10 9.24 -21.41 -0.17
CA SER A 10 9.52 -21.62 1.25
C SER A 10 11.03 -21.65 1.58
N ALA A 11 11.89 -21.92 0.60
CA ALA A 11 13.34 -21.90 0.78
C ALA A 11 13.89 -20.48 1.05
N GLU A 12 13.11 -19.43 0.70
CA GLU A 12 13.48 -18.05 0.97
C GLU A 12 13.31 -17.66 2.46
N ILE A 13 12.55 -18.44 3.23
CA ILE A 13 12.40 -18.19 4.67
C ILE A 13 13.73 -18.47 5.37
N GLY A 14 14.29 -17.46 6.03
CA GLY A 14 15.59 -17.51 6.68
C GLY A 14 16.77 -17.20 5.76
N ALA A 15 16.56 -17.10 4.44
CA ALA A 15 17.57 -16.70 3.46
C ALA A 15 17.25 -15.31 2.88
N GLY A 16 16.35 -15.23 1.91
CA GLY A 16 15.93 -13.97 1.29
C GLY A 16 14.83 -13.23 2.06
N MET A 17 14.07 -13.94 2.90
CA MET A 17 12.99 -13.39 3.72
C MET A 17 13.21 -13.72 5.19
N LEU A 18 13.23 -12.70 6.04
CA LEU A 18 13.43 -12.81 7.48
C LEU A 18 12.23 -12.26 8.23
N TYR A 19 11.81 -12.95 9.28
CA TYR A 19 10.79 -12.51 10.21
C TYR A 19 11.44 -12.11 11.52
N VAL A 20 11.16 -10.91 11.98
CA VAL A 20 11.65 -10.38 13.26
C VAL A 20 10.45 -9.91 14.07
N SER A 21 10.29 -10.43 15.28
CA SER A 21 9.30 -9.90 16.21
C SER A 21 9.90 -8.69 16.94
N ALA A 22 9.22 -7.55 16.85
CA ALA A 22 9.56 -6.35 17.60
C ALA A 22 8.63 -6.15 18.81
N PHE A 23 7.70 -7.07 19.06
CA PHE A 23 6.67 -6.92 20.07
C PHE A 23 7.26 -6.79 21.48
N ASP A 24 8.11 -7.72 21.88
CA ASP A 24 8.71 -7.72 23.23
C ASP A 24 9.59 -6.49 23.46
N THR A 25 10.34 -6.07 22.43
CA THR A 25 11.14 -4.83 22.48
C THR A 25 10.24 -3.61 22.65
N LEU A 26 9.14 -3.54 21.91
CA LEU A 26 8.19 -2.43 22.02
C LEU A 26 7.55 -2.38 23.42
N GLU A 27 7.14 -3.54 23.96
CA GLU A 27 6.47 -3.63 25.25
C GLU A 27 7.38 -3.26 26.42
N ASN A 28 8.63 -3.72 26.41
CA ASN A 28 9.53 -3.64 27.55
C ASN A 28 10.53 -2.47 27.46
N GLU A 29 10.89 -2.06 26.25
CA GLU A 29 12.00 -1.14 26.02
C GLU A 29 11.60 0.12 25.25
N GLY A 30 10.43 0.10 24.58
CA GLY A 30 9.85 1.25 23.90
C GLY A 30 10.33 1.46 22.46
N LEU A 31 9.87 2.58 21.85
CA LEU A 31 10.04 2.87 20.43
C LEU A 31 11.49 3.09 20.00
N ASP A 32 12.31 3.70 20.84
CA ASP A 32 13.70 3.99 20.50
C ASP A 32 14.52 2.69 20.37
N GLU A 33 14.23 1.67 21.18
CA GLU A 33 14.87 0.36 21.06
C GLU A 33 14.37 -0.44 19.86
N VAL A 34 13.06 -0.32 19.53
CA VAL A 34 12.53 -0.87 18.27
C VAL A 34 13.25 -0.26 17.07
N LEU A 35 13.49 1.03 17.06
CA LEU A 35 14.22 1.69 15.99
C LEU A 35 15.66 1.18 15.87
N LYS A 36 16.35 0.99 16.98
CA LYS A 36 17.71 0.39 17.02
C LYS A 36 17.71 -1.05 16.52
N LEU A 37 16.70 -1.83 16.91
CA LEU A 37 16.51 -3.20 16.41
C LEU A 37 16.36 -3.21 14.90
N LEU A 38 15.42 -2.44 14.35
CA LEU A 38 15.16 -2.39 12.90
C LEU A 38 16.40 -1.93 12.12
N ARG A 39 17.07 -0.88 12.58
CA ARG A 39 18.33 -0.41 11.99
C ARG A 39 19.39 -1.51 11.94
N ARG A 40 19.58 -2.22 13.06
CA ARG A 40 20.55 -3.31 13.16
C ARG A 40 20.22 -4.42 12.15
N GLU A 41 18.97 -4.83 12.08
CA GLU A 41 18.56 -5.91 11.17
C GLU A 41 18.66 -5.49 9.70
N ILE A 42 18.29 -4.26 9.35
CA ILE A 42 18.48 -3.71 7.99
C ILE A 42 19.95 -3.80 7.56
N ILE A 43 20.85 -3.33 8.42
CA ILE A 43 22.30 -3.30 8.12
C ILE A 43 22.87 -4.71 8.07
N ARG A 44 22.57 -5.54 9.08
CA ARG A 44 23.08 -6.90 9.20
C ARG A 44 22.75 -7.77 8.02
N HIS A 45 21.51 -7.66 7.53
CA HIS A 45 20.99 -8.50 6.44
C HIS A 45 21.04 -7.80 5.08
N LYS A 46 21.54 -6.56 5.01
CA LYS A 46 21.53 -5.73 3.80
C LYS A 46 20.14 -5.71 3.15
N ALA A 47 19.11 -5.54 3.99
CA ALA A 47 17.74 -5.60 3.56
C ALA A 47 17.44 -4.48 2.54
N THR A 48 16.85 -4.85 1.41
CA THR A 48 16.40 -3.91 0.39
C THR A 48 14.94 -3.52 0.57
N LEU A 49 14.19 -4.32 1.34
CA LEU A 49 12.79 -4.09 1.67
C LEU A 49 12.55 -4.43 3.13
N LEU A 50 11.97 -3.50 3.87
CA LEU A 50 11.43 -3.69 5.21
C LEU A 50 9.90 -3.57 5.15
N VAL A 51 9.20 -4.57 5.65
CA VAL A 51 7.75 -4.51 5.87
C VAL A 51 7.51 -4.46 7.37
N LEU A 52 6.97 -3.35 7.86
CA LEU A 52 6.58 -3.17 9.26
C LEU A 52 5.05 -3.27 9.37
N ASP A 53 4.59 -4.41 9.85
CA ASP A 53 3.17 -4.61 10.17
C ASP A 53 2.91 -4.23 11.63
N GLY A 54 1.84 -3.48 11.86
CA GLY A 54 1.43 -3.08 13.20
C GLY A 54 1.81 -1.64 13.59
N LEU A 55 1.84 -0.71 12.63
CA LEU A 55 2.03 0.72 12.93
C LEU A 55 1.00 1.25 13.95
N MET A 56 -0.19 0.64 14.03
CA MET A 56 -1.18 0.95 15.08
C MET A 56 -0.67 0.64 16.48
N ASN A 57 0.14 -0.40 16.67
CA ASN A 57 0.74 -0.72 17.97
C ASN A 57 1.76 0.36 18.35
N VAL A 58 2.50 0.88 17.39
CA VAL A 58 3.40 2.02 17.58
C VAL A 58 2.62 3.26 18.04
N ARG A 59 1.49 3.56 17.38
CA ARG A 59 0.63 4.70 17.76
C ARG A 59 0.02 4.55 19.15
N SER A 60 -0.46 3.36 19.48
CA SER A 60 -1.08 3.09 20.79
C SER A 60 -0.10 3.15 21.97
N ARG A 61 1.19 2.93 21.69
CA ARG A 61 2.27 3.00 22.69
C ARG A 61 3.00 4.35 22.69
N SER A 62 2.65 5.22 21.79
CA SER A 62 3.18 6.59 21.75
C SER A 62 2.41 7.48 22.70
N ASP A 63 3.10 8.13 23.63
CA ASP A 63 2.50 9.08 24.56
C ASP A 63 1.90 10.31 23.82
N THR A 64 2.42 10.59 22.63
CA THR A 64 1.97 11.69 21.78
C THR A 64 2.08 11.34 20.29
N PRO A 65 1.25 11.97 19.42
CA PRO A 65 1.41 11.87 17.96
C PRO A 65 2.80 12.30 17.46
N LEU A 66 3.50 13.14 18.24
CA LEU A 66 4.85 13.60 17.93
C LEU A 66 5.86 12.44 17.99
N ASN A 67 5.70 11.52 18.92
CA ASN A 67 6.59 10.35 19.07
C ASN A 67 6.45 9.40 17.87
N THR A 68 5.24 9.20 17.36
CA THR A 68 5.02 8.41 16.14
C THR A 68 5.68 9.06 14.92
N LYS A 69 5.51 10.39 14.77
CA LYS A 69 6.20 11.14 13.71
C LYS A 69 7.72 10.99 13.78
N LYS A 70 8.28 11.18 14.96
CA LYS A 70 9.72 11.03 15.19
C LYS A 70 10.19 9.63 14.79
N PHE A 71 9.49 8.59 15.26
CA PHE A 71 9.80 7.20 14.91
C PHE A 71 9.80 6.96 13.39
N VAL A 72 8.74 7.38 12.69
CA VAL A 72 8.63 7.21 11.23
C VAL A 72 9.75 7.98 10.52
N ALA A 73 10.03 9.22 10.93
CA ALA A 73 11.08 10.04 10.33
C ALA A 73 12.48 9.42 10.50
N GLU A 74 12.81 8.96 11.69
CA GLU A 74 14.10 8.34 11.98
C GLU A 74 14.25 6.99 11.26
N LEU A 75 13.19 6.17 11.23
CA LEU A 75 13.20 4.93 10.47
C LEU A 75 13.44 5.18 8.98
N GLN A 76 12.75 6.16 8.40
CA GLN A 76 12.91 6.54 7.00
C GLN A 76 14.34 6.99 6.69
N VAL A 77 14.95 7.81 7.55
CA VAL A 77 16.34 8.24 7.40
C VAL A 77 17.28 7.03 7.40
N HIS A 78 17.16 6.15 8.37
CA HIS A 78 18.02 4.97 8.47
C HIS A 78 17.84 4.01 7.29
N ALA A 79 16.60 3.75 6.87
CA ALA A 79 16.31 2.90 5.73
C ALA A 79 16.86 3.50 4.43
N SER A 80 16.68 4.81 4.20
CA SER A 80 17.18 5.51 3.01
C SER A 80 18.71 5.44 2.91
N PHE A 81 19.43 5.66 4.00
CA PHE A 81 20.90 5.52 4.00
C PHE A 81 21.36 4.10 3.70
N ALA A 82 20.57 3.11 4.05
CA ALA A 82 20.87 1.71 3.76
C ALA A 82 20.38 1.25 2.37
N GLY A 83 19.71 2.11 1.60
CA GLY A 83 19.09 1.74 0.32
C GLY A 83 17.89 0.78 0.49
N CYS A 84 17.21 0.83 1.64
CA CYS A 84 16.11 -0.03 2.00
C CYS A 84 14.77 0.69 1.81
N THR A 85 13.88 0.11 1.01
CA THR A 85 12.48 0.58 0.90
C THR A 85 11.69 0.13 2.12
N THR A 86 10.88 1.01 2.69
CA THR A 86 10.07 0.69 3.87
C THR A 86 8.58 0.73 3.53
N LEU A 87 7.86 -0.36 3.81
CA LEU A 87 6.41 -0.43 3.76
C LEU A 87 5.86 -0.46 5.19
N LEU A 88 5.09 0.56 5.54
CA LEU A 88 4.41 0.65 6.84
C LEU A 88 2.95 0.23 6.65
N LEU A 89 2.55 -0.88 7.28
CA LEU A 89 1.19 -1.38 7.18
C LEU A 89 0.36 -0.89 8.37
N THR A 90 -0.84 -0.43 8.07
CA THR A 90 -1.80 0.02 9.08
C THR A 90 -3.22 -0.37 8.68
N SER A 91 -4.03 -0.77 9.66
CA SER A 91 -5.46 -1.03 9.49
C SER A 91 -6.33 0.20 9.75
N ALA A 92 -5.73 1.34 10.13
CA ALA A 92 -6.46 2.58 10.33
C ALA A 92 -6.93 3.15 8.99
N GLU A 93 -8.11 3.74 9.00
CA GLU A 93 -8.52 4.59 7.89
C GLU A 93 -7.52 5.74 7.72
N ILE A 94 -7.26 6.08 6.45
CA ILE A 94 -6.39 7.19 6.12
C ILE A 94 -7.13 8.48 6.43
N ASP A 95 -6.82 9.05 7.58
CA ASP A 95 -7.23 10.42 7.89
C ASP A 95 -6.21 11.38 7.28
N HIS A 96 -6.67 12.31 6.44
CA HIS A 96 -5.82 13.33 5.80
C HIS A 96 -5.04 14.19 6.80
N GLY A 97 -5.47 14.25 8.06
CA GLY A 97 -4.78 14.92 9.16
C GLY A 97 -3.70 14.06 9.83
N SER A 98 -3.57 12.79 9.48
CA SER A 98 -2.61 11.90 10.14
C SER A 98 -1.17 12.37 9.89
N PRO A 99 -0.40 12.55 10.96
CA PRO A 99 0.97 13.07 10.86
C PRO A 99 1.88 12.18 10.02
N GLU A 100 1.67 10.90 10.04
CA GLU A 100 2.46 9.89 9.32
C GLU A 100 2.38 10.09 7.80
N LEU A 101 1.21 10.52 7.31
CA LEU A 101 1.00 10.74 5.87
C LEU A 101 1.88 11.85 5.30
N THR A 102 2.29 12.81 6.13
CA THR A 102 3.17 13.89 5.69
C THR A 102 4.61 13.44 5.52
N MET A 103 5.02 12.39 6.22
CA MET A 103 6.40 11.91 6.27
C MET A 103 6.73 10.90 5.16
N VAL A 104 5.77 10.08 4.73
CA VAL A 104 6.02 9.02 3.74
C VAL A 104 5.96 9.55 2.31
N ASP A 105 6.63 8.85 1.38
CA ASP A 105 6.70 9.23 -0.04
C ASP A 105 5.51 8.71 -0.84
N GLY A 106 4.90 7.61 -0.41
CA GLY A 106 3.71 7.03 -1.02
C GLY A 106 2.65 6.65 0.00
N VAL A 107 1.38 6.79 -0.36
CA VAL A 107 0.22 6.37 0.44
C VAL A 107 -0.75 5.63 -0.46
N PHE A 108 -0.98 4.36 -0.13
CA PHE A 108 -1.90 3.49 -0.83
C PHE A 108 -2.97 3.00 0.14
N SER A 109 -4.21 2.92 -0.33
CA SER A 109 -5.28 2.26 0.42
C SER A 109 -5.75 1.01 -0.29
N LEU A 110 -5.98 -0.04 0.48
CA LEU A 110 -6.66 -1.26 0.04
C LEU A 110 -7.94 -1.36 0.86
N LYS A 111 -9.07 -1.36 0.18
CA LYS A 111 -10.39 -1.40 0.82
C LYS A 111 -11.19 -2.56 0.27
N GLU A 112 -12.08 -3.09 1.08
CA GLU A 112 -13.15 -3.98 0.64
C GLU A 112 -14.48 -3.31 0.97
N GLU A 113 -15.30 -3.11 -0.06
CA GLU A 113 -16.61 -2.47 0.02
C GLU A 113 -17.69 -3.48 -0.39
N ARG A 114 -18.74 -3.57 0.39
CA ARG A 114 -19.90 -4.40 0.05
C ARG A 114 -21.01 -3.52 -0.53
N VAL A 115 -21.39 -3.83 -1.77
CA VAL A 115 -22.51 -3.19 -2.45
C VAL A 115 -23.58 -4.25 -2.73
N GLY A 116 -24.65 -4.23 -1.94
CA GLY A 116 -25.67 -5.26 -1.96
C GLY A 116 -25.11 -6.63 -1.59
N MET A 117 -25.17 -7.58 -2.52
CA MET A 117 -24.66 -8.95 -2.35
C MET A 117 -23.25 -9.15 -2.90
N ARG A 118 -22.63 -8.12 -3.46
CA ARG A 118 -21.29 -8.19 -4.05
C ARG A 118 -20.27 -7.48 -3.17
N SER A 119 -19.06 -8.02 -3.14
CA SER A 119 -17.90 -7.39 -2.51
C SER A 119 -16.93 -6.93 -3.59
N TYR A 120 -16.46 -5.70 -3.47
CA TYR A 120 -15.49 -5.08 -4.38
C TYR A 120 -14.25 -4.73 -3.60
N ARG A 121 -13.09 -5.05 -4.15
CA ARG A 121 -11.82 -4.60 -3.60
C ARG A 121 -11.29 -3.43 -4.42
N ARG A 122 -10.94 -2.36 -3.72
CA ARG A 122 -10.49 -1.11 -4.31
C ARG A 122 -9.12 -0.72 -3.81
N LEU A 123 -8.24 -0.35 -4.73
CA LEU A 123 -6.93 0.22 -4.49
C LEU A 123 -6.97 1.70 -4.84
N GLY A 124 -6.58 2.54 -3.89
CA GLY A 124 -6.43 3.98 -4.09
C GLY A 124 -4.99 4.42 -3.90
N VAL A 125 -4.49 5.28 -4.79
CA VAL A 125 -3.23 5.99 -4.60
C VAL A 125 -3.55 7.40 -4.14
N HIS A 126 -3.20 7.73 -2.90
CA HIS A 126 -3.51 9.03 -2.30
C HIS A 126 -2.33 9.99 -2.40
N LYS A 127 -1.13 9.45 -2.46
CA LYS A 127 0.10 10.22 -2.55
C LYS A 127 1.19 9.35 -3.18
N TYR A 128 1.98 9.96 -4.05
CA TYR A 128 3.23 9.38 -4.52
C TYR A 128 4.19 10.52 -4.92
N ARG A 129 5.36 10.59 -4.27
CA ARG A 129 6.37 11.58 -4.56
C ARG A 129 7.31 11.09 -5.65
N GLY A 130 7.72 11.97 -6.55
CA GLY A 130 8.73 11.68 -7.56
C GLY A 130 8.21 11.14 -8.89
N SER A 131 6.92 10.81 -9.01
CA SER A 131 6.30 10.50 -10.30
C SER A 131 4.82 10.88 -10.32
N ASP A 132 4.27 10.93 -11.51
CA ASP A 132 2.83 11.01 -11.72
C ASP A 132 2.16 9.68 -11.36
N TYR A 133 0.89 9.72 -11.01
CA TYR A 133 0.10 8.54 -10.72
C TYR A 133 -1.37 8.72 -11.14
N VAL A 134 -2.00 7.61 -11.43
CA VAL A 134 -3.43 7.60 -11.76
C VAL A 134 -4.22 7.73 -10.46
N SER A 135 -4.85 8.89 -10.28
CA SER A 135 -5.67 9.20 -9.10
C SER A 135 -7.00 8.43 -9.14
N GLY A 136 -7.65 8.31 -7.97
CA GLY A 136 -8.92 7.60 -7.80
C GLY A 136 -8.76 6.16 -7.37
N GLU A 137 -9.86 5.43 -7.36
CA GLU A 137 -9.89 4.03 -6.92
C GLU A 137 -9.94 3.09 -8.12
N HIS A 138 -9.12 2.05 -8.08
CA HIS A 138 -9.03 0.99 -9.07
C HIS A 138 -9.52 -0.32 -8.46
N GLU A 139 -10.19 -1.14 -9.24
CA GLU A 139 -10.55 -2.48 -8.78
C GLU A 139 -9.33 -3.39 -8.74
N TYR A 140 -9.29 -4.32 -7.79
CA TYR A 140 -8.26 -5.35 -7.76
C TYR A 140 -8.79 -6.68 -7.26
N GLU A 141 -8.13 -7.74 -7.67
CA GLU A 141 -8.36 -9.10 -7.22
C GLU A 141 -7.10 -9.69 -6.58
N ILE A 142 -7.30 -10.55 -5.59
CA ILE A 142 -6.23 -11.36 -5.01
C ILE A 142 -6.36 -12.76 -5.59
N THR A 143 -5.34 -13.17 -6.33
CA THR A 143 -5.27 -14.46 -7.00
C THR A 143 -4.10 -15.29 -6.45
N SER A 144 -3.97 -16.55 -6.87
CA SER A 144 -2.79 -17.37 -6.56
C SER A 144 -1.50 -16.78 -7.11
N ASN A 145 -1.60 -15.93 -8.15
CA ASN A 145 -0.45 -15.28 -8.81
C ASN A 145 -0.13 -13.88 -8.25
N GLY A 146 -0.83 -13.45 -7.20
CA GLY A 146 -0.70 -12.13 -6.60
C GLY A 146 -1.90 -11.23 -6.81
N ILE A 147 -1.68 -9.93 -6.80
CA ILE A 147 -2.72 -8.92 -6.98
C ILE A 147 -2.82 -8.55 -8.46
N ALA A 148 -4.01 -8.70 -9.02
CA ALA A 148 -4.36 -8.19 -10.34
C ALA A 148 -5.10 -6.85 -10.16
N ILE A 149 -4.61 -5.78 -10.79
CA ILE A 149 -5.20 -4.44 -10.71
C ILE A 149 -5.89 -4.14 -12.04
N TYR A 150 -7.14 -3.70 -11.96
CA TYR A 150 -7.95 -3.25 -13.08
C TYR A 150 -8.08 -1.73 -13.00
N PRO A 151 -7.27 -0.97 -13.76
CA PRO A 151 -7.38 0.47 -13.77
C PRO A 151 -8.78 0.90 -14.22
N ARG A 152 -9.30 1.97 -13.62
CA ARG A 152 -10.57 2.54 -14.08
C ARG A 152 -10.49 2.93 -15.56
N ILE A 153 -11.61 2.84 -16.27
CA ILE A 153 -11.64 3.02 -17.72
C ILE A 153 -11.07 4.35 -18.17
N GLU A 154 -11.34 5.43 -17.43
CA GLU A 154 -10.85 6.78 -17.76
C GLU A 154 -9.32 6.88 -17.70
N ALA A 155 -8.68 6.03 -16.91
CA ALA A 155 -7.23 5.98 -16.83
C ALA A 155 -6.59 5.31 -18.06
N LEU A 156 -7.33 4.47 -18.75
CA LEU A 156 -6.90 3.78 -19.96
C LEU A 156 -7.09 4.62 -21.22
N LEU A 157 -7.89 5.69 -21.15
CA LEU A 157 -8.16 6.57 -22.29
C LEU A 157 -7.05 7.62 -22.36
N SER A 158 -6.09 7.41 -23.25
CA SER A 158 -4.96 8.33 -23.46
C SER A 158 -5.32 9.61 -24.21
N GLN A 159 -6.50 9.68 -24.81
CA GLN A 159 -6.99 10.86 -25.54
C GLN A 159 -8.50 11.03 -25.31
N PRO A 160 -9.00 12.27 -25.26
CA PRO A 160 -10.44 12.51 -25.27
C PRO A 160 -11.01 11.88 -26.55
N THR A 161 -12.10 11.16 -26.41
CA THR A 161 -12.86 10.65 -27.56
C THR A 161 -13.14 11.83 -28.47
N ALA A 162 -12.59 11.81 -29.67
CA ALA A 162 -12.96 12.80 -30.68
C ALA A 162 -14.51 12.75 -30.80
N PRO A 163 -15.19 13.91 -30.83
CA PRO A 163 -16.62 13.91 -31.05
C PRO A 163 -16.84 13.13 -32.32
N LEU A 164 -17.47 11.96 -32.20
CA LEU A 164 -17.98 11.25 -33.35
C LEU A 164 -18.88 12.26 -34.10
N SER A 165 -18.47 12.68 -35.28
CA SER A 165 -19.38 13.32 -36.19
C SER A 165 -20.46 12.27 -36.40
N LEU A 166 -21.57 12.43 -35.69
CA LEU A 166 -22.79 11.68 -35.95
C LEU A 166 -23.15 12.06 -37.36
N GLY A 167 -22.68 11.26 -38.32
CA GLY A 167 -23.25 11.33 -39.67
C GLY A 167 -24.75 11.17 -39.51
N GLU A 168 -25.50 11.83 -40.35
CA GLU A 168 -26.98 11.83 -40.35
C GLU A 168 -27.62 10.42 -40.46
N ARG A 169 -26.85 9.37 -40.24
CA ARG A 169 -27.32 7.99 -40.29
C ARG A 169 -27.95 7.63 -38.95
N MET A 170 -29.27 7.68 -38.91
CA MET A 170 -30.02 7.10 -37.80
C MET A 170 -29.66 5.63 -37.64
N LEU A 171 -29.20 5.27 -36.45
CA LEU A 171 -29.01 3.87 -36.09
C LEU A 171 -30.40 3.29 -35.78
N PRO A 172 -30.74 2.12 -36.35
CA PRO A 172 -32.00 1.48 -36.00
C PRO A 172 -31.97 1.07 -34.53
N THR A 173 -33.07 1.26 -33.84
CA THR A 173 -33.22 0.87 -32.43
C THR A 173 -33.13 -0.64 -32.24
N GLY A 174 -33.23 -1.43 -33.28
CA GLY A 174 -33.35 -2.89 -33.24
C GLY A 174 -34.67 -3.39 -32.68
N ILE A 175 -35.60 -2.50 -32.39
CA ILE A 175 -36.93 -2.86 -31.90
C ILE A 175 -37.89 -2.69 -33.10
N GLU A 176 -38.55 -3.79 -33.48
CA GLU A 176 -39.51 -3.79 -34.56
C GLU A 176 -40.71 -2.89 -34.19
N GLY A 177 -40.99 -1.84 -34.99
CA GLY A 177 -42.10 -0.91 -34.78
C GLY A 177 -41.74 0.41 -34.05
N LEU A 178 -40.45 0.71 -33.83
CA LEU A 178 -39.94 1.97 -33.27
C LEU A 178 -39.03 2.66 -34.28
#